data_71b6d2ea257d65f62eb346dd28791a41
#
_entry.id   71b6d2ea257d65f62eb346dd28791a41
#
_cell.length_a   1.000
_cell.length_b   1.000
_cell.length_c   1.000
_cell.angle_alpha   90.00
_cell.angle_beta   90.00
_cell.angle_gamma   90.00
#
_symmetry.space_group_name_H-M   'P 1'
#
loop_
_entity.id
_entity.type
_entity.pdbx_description
1 polymer ?
#
loop_
_entity_poly.entity_id
_entity_poly.type
_entity_poly.pdbx_seq_one_letter_code
_entity_poly.pdbx_strand_id
1 'polypeptide(L)'
;MLFLVIFLLTFGFQTSAYTEPPQKQVTIRSKFIENHSKGDPDILSGPRITTLLGQEAVICITQEKRSEGVNKKLEDGVRIKFKVLETPNGLLIQGYAFVGIHDPEKLDQEVEILGLFEDKPFGSDQKIADDWMNEIELSGTFRIRGKAYASLSTPEGNFWLEEGKFASGYKLLEMDLSKSQPSALIQKGEKKAWVGLRLGDSSNQMNRTKSFKDGGVIFIKAVQPGEKFSLPMEKPNGEKLTLEMVASLN
;
A
#
# COMPACT_ATOMS: atom_id res chain seq x y z
N MET A 1 18.84 -72.25 -30.66
CA MET A 1 19.69 -71.12 -30.25
C MET A 1 18.92 -69.85 -30.53
N LEU A 2 18.27 -69.31 -29.51
CA LEU A 2 17.33 -68.20 -29.63
C LEU A 2 18.04 -66.97 -29.05
N PHE A 3 18.36 -65.98 -29.89
CA PHE A 3 18.94 -64.70 -29.43
C PHE A 3 17.83 -63.73 -29.07
N LEU A 4 17.70 -63.44 -27.78
CA LEU A 4 16.79 -62.40 -27.24
C LEU A 4 17.51 -61.07 -27.25
N VAL A 5 17.11 -60.16 -28.13
CA VAL A 5 17.63 -58.78 -28.19
C VAL A 5 16.75 -57.94 -27.28
N ILE A 6 17.31 -57.54 -26.12
CA ILE A 6 16.63 -56.61 -25.19
C ILE A 6 16.97 -55.17 -25.63
N PHE A 7 15.97 -54.43 -26.16
CA PHE A 7 16.04 -53.03 -26.48
C PHE A 7 15.77 -52.21 -25.20
N LEU A 8 16.79 -51.69 -24.55
CA LEU A 8 16.68 -50.76 -23.43
C LEU A 8 16.38 -49.37 -23.99
N LEU A 9 15.10 -48.99 -23.94
CA LEU A 9 14.66 -47.61 -24.17
C LEU A 9 15.00 -46.77 -22.95
N THR A 10 16.12 -46.04 -22.95
CA THR A 10 16.42 -45.02 -21.96
C THR A 10 15.59 -43.77 -22.28
N PHE A 11 14.46 -43.62 -21.61
CA PHE A 11 13.73 -42.38 -21.58
C PHE A 11 14.56 -41.37 -20.74
N GLY A 12 15.30 -40.51 -21.43
CA GLY A 12 15.92 -39.34 -20.80
C GLY A 12 14.83 -38.36 -20.36
N PHE A 13 14.50 -38.36 -19.07
CA PHE A 13 13.76 -37.26 -18.48
C PHE A 13 14.64 -36.01 -18.50
N GLN A 14 14.46 -35.15 -19.50
CA GLN A 14 14.96 -33.78 -19.43
C GLN A 14 14.07 -33.06 -18.43
N THR A 15 14.51 -32.99 -17.19
CA THR A 15 14.00 -32.03 -16.21
C THR A 15 14.44 -30.64 -16.69
N SER A 16 13.56 -29.96 -17.43
CA SER A 16 13.72 -28.53 -17.70
C SER A 16 13.63 -27.83 -16.33
N ALA A 17 14.79 -27.42 -15.82
CA ALA A 17 14.83 -26.58 -14.65
C ALA A 17 14.14 -25.25 -15.05
N TYR A 18 12.91 -25.09 -14.60
CA TYR A 18 12.18 -23.83 -14.72
C TYR A 18 12.92 -22.85 -13.79
N THR A 19 13.86 -22.10 -14.31
CA THR A 19 14.46 -20.97 -13.62
C THR A 19 13.40 -19.88 -13.60
N GLU A 20 12.76 -19.67 -12.45
CA GLU A 20 11.93 -18.49 -12.26
C GLU A 20 12.75 -17.24 -12.65
N PRO A 21 12.15 -16.30 -13.40
CA PRO A 21 12.84 -15.06 -13.73
C PRO A 21 13.27 -14.38 -12.43
N PRO A 22 14.46 -13.75 -12.40
CA PRO A 22 14.95 -13.09 -11.21
C PRO A 22 13.93 -12.06 -10.74
N GLN A 23 13.44 -12.23 -9.51
CA GLN A 23 12.48 -11.31 -8.93
C GLN A 23 13.18 -9.95 -8.74
N LYS A 24 12.59 -8.90 -9.30
CA LYS A 24 13.11 -7.53 -9.16
C LYS A 24 13.05 -7.08 -7.70
N GLN A 25 14.11 -6.46 -7.26
CA GLN A 25 14.23 -5.91 -5.92
C GLN A 25 14.10 -4.39 -5.94
N VAL A 26 13.57 -3.85 -4.87
CA VAL A 26 13.49 -2.42 -4.63
C VAL A 26 14.15 -2.08 -3.30
N THR A 27 14.98 -1.05 -3.28
CA THR A 27 15.58 -0.50 -2.07
C THR A 27 14.86 0.80 -1.71
N ILE A 28 14.31 0.85 -0.51
CA ILE A 28 13.73 2.05 0.09
C ILE A 28 14.73 2.63 1.10
N ARG A 29 15.05 3.91 0.92
CA ARG A 29 15.76 4.73 1.91
C ARG A 29 14.76 5.70 2.49
N SER A 30 14.70 5.82 3.80
CA SER A 30 13.83 6.78 4.48
C SER A 30 14.61 7.64 5.45
N LYS A 31 14.10 8.83 5.74
CA LYS A 31 14.58 9.73 6.78
C LYS A 31 13.40 10.27 7.57
N PHE A 32 13.50 10.21 8.87
CA PHE A 32 12.56 10.83 9.79
C PHE A 32 13.15 12.15 10.26
N ILE A 33 12.45 13.22 9.99
CA ILE A 33 12.89 14.59 10.22
C ILE A 33 11.90 15.23 11.19
N GLU A 34 12.36 15.61 12.36
CA GLU A 34 11.58 16.37 13.33
C GLU A 34 11.73 17.86 13.02
N ASN A 35 10.59 18.51 12.77
CA ASN A 35 10.56 19.92 12.42
C ASN A 35 10.34 20.75 13.69
N HIS A 36 11.34 21.47 14.12
CA HIS A 36 11.23 22.39 15.25
C HIS A 36 10.72 23.76 14.81
N SER A 37 9.96 24.43 15.67
CA SER A 37 9.48 25.80 15.42
C SER A 37 10.62 26.83 15.40
N LYS A 38 11.77 26.51 16.00
CA LYS A 38 12.99 27.32 16.04
C LYS A 38 14.20 26.38 15.97
N GLY A 39 15.09 26.60 15.02
CA GLY A 39 16.31 25.81 14.82
C GLY A 39 16.27 24.95 13.58
N ASP A 40 17.38 24.24 13.34
CA ASP A 40 17.47 23.29 12.25
C ASP A 40 16.65 22.02 12.56
N PRO A 41 16.10 21.36 11.55
CA PRO A 41 15.38 20.10 11.75
C PRO A 41 16.33 18.99 12.18
N ASP A 42 15.91 18.18 13.14
CA ASP A 42 16.67 17.03 13.60
C ASP A 42 16.37 15.79 12.75
N ILE A 43 17.42 15.11 12.29
CA ILE A 43 17.28 13.82 11.63
C ILE A 43 17.30 12.73 12.70
N LEU A 44 16.14 12.18 13.01
CA LEU A 44 15.99 11.14 14.02
C LEU A 44 16.61 9.82 13.58
N SER A 45 16.43 9.44 12.32
CA SER A 45 16.94 8.18 11.77
C SER A 45 16.80 8.13 10.25
N GLY A 46 17.59 7.24 9.61
CA GLY A 46 17.60 7.06 8.18
C GLY A 46 17.73 5.59 7.77
N PRO A 47 16.72 4.72 8.02
CA PRO A 47 16.81 3.32 7.68
C PRO A 47 16.77 3.08 6.18
N ARG A 48 17.40 1.93 5.80
CA ARG A 48 17.35 1.40 4.45
C ARG A 48 16.85 -0.04 4.51
N ILE A 49 15.92 -0.39 3.63
CA ILE A 49 15.42 -1.75 3.47
C ILE A 49 15.40 -2.13 1.99
N THR A 50 15.71 -3.38 1.70
CA THR A 50 15.55 -3.97 0.37
C THR A 50 14.50 -5.06 0.46
N THR A 51 13.52 -5.03 -0.44
CA THR A 51 12.44 -6.01 -0.53
C THR A 51 12.18 -6.36 -1.99
N LEU A 52 11.38 -7.40 -2.22
CA LEU A 52 10.93 -7.76 -3.56
C LEU A 52 9.73 -6.89 -3.96
N LEU A 53 9.61 -6.61 -5.24
CA LEU A 53 8.40 -5.97 -5.76
C LEU A 53 7.17 -6.84 -5.47
N GLY A 54 6.07 -6.20 -5.07
CA GLY A 54 4.84 -6.87 -4.71
C GLY A 54 4.80 -7.45 -3.29
N GLN A 55 5.92 -7.48 -2.55
CA GLN A 55 5.94 -7.92 -1.16
C GLN A 55 5.78 -6.77 -0.17
N GLU A 56 5.10 -7.05 0.94
CA GLU A 56 5.03 -6.12 2.05
C GLU A 56 6.37 -6.06 2.80
N ALA A 57 6.73 -4.87 3.23
CA ALA A 57 7.91 -4.63 4.06
C ALA A 57 7.56 -3.72 5.23
N VAL A 58 8.28 -3.89 6.34
CA VAL A 58 8.09 -3.10 7.55
C VAL A 58 9.43 -2.48 7.96
N ILE A 59 9.40 -1.19 8.25
CA ILE A 59 10.49 -0.43 8.88
C ILE A 59 10.03 -0.02 10.28
N CYS A 60 10.82 -0.32 11.30
CA CYS A 60 10.58 0.11 12.67
C CYS A 60 11.79 0.84 13.21
N ILE A 61 11.54 1.99 13.82
CA ILE A 61 12.51 2.75 14.62
C ILE A 61 11.80 3.11 15.89
N THR A 62 11.95 2.25 16.89
CA THR A 62 11.17 2.32 18.11
C THR A 62 12.04 2.13 19.32
N GLN A 63 11.62 2.68 20.45
CA GLN A 63 12.15 2.42 21.77
C GLN A 63 11.12 1.68 22.59
N GLU A 64 11.54 0.63 23.29
CA GLU A 64 10.65 -0.11 24.17
C GLU A 64 10.25 0.76 25.36
N LYS A 65 8.95 0.90 25.60
CA LYS A 65 8.39 1.52 26.79
C LYS A 65 7.67 0.47 27.63
N ARG A 66 7.99 0.44 28.92
CA ARG A 66 7.25 -0.37 29.89
C ARG A 66 6.17 0.49 30.50
N SER A 67 4.94 0.05 30.43
CA SER A 67 3.85 0.70 31.16
C SER A 67 3.87 0.21 32.60
N GLU A 68 3.94 1.11 33.57
CA GLU A 68 3.82 0.76 34.99
C GLU A 68 2.48 0.06 35.24
N GLY A 69 2.53 -1.14 35.79
CA GLY A 69 1.32 -1.92 36.16
C GLY A 69 0.71 -2.80 35.07
N VAL A 70 1.20 -2.77 33.84
CA VAL A 70 0.75 -3.67 32.75
C VAL A 70 1.97 -4.39 32.18
N ASN A 71 1.94 -5.71 32.20
CA ASN A 71 3.03 -6.55 31.66
C ASN A 71 2.97 -6.57 30.12
N LYS A 72 2.83 -5.39 29.51
CA LYS A 72 2.67 -5.21 28.07
C LYS A 72 3.83 -4.43 27.48
N LYS A 73 4.39 -4.96 26.41
CA LYS A 73 5.44 -4.32 25.65
C LYS A 73 4.80 -3.26 24.75
N LEU A 74 5.13 -2.00 25.00
CA LEU A 74 4.79 -0.88 24.12
C LEU A 74 6.05 -0.40 23.43
N GLU A 75 5.91 0.10 22.24
CA GLU A 75 6.97 0.75 21.47
C GLU A 75 6.61 2.23 21.27
N ASP A 76 7.59 3.11 21.46
CA ASP A 76 7.48 4.53 21.14
C ASP A 76 8.42 4.85 19.99
N GLY A 77 7.90 5.39 18.90
CA GLY A 77 8.70 5.69 17.74
C GLY A 77 7.91 5.68 16.45
N VAL A 78 8.57 5.28 15.38
CA VAL A 78 7.99 5.27 14.02
C VAL A 78 7.96 3.85 13.48
N ARG A 79 6.84 3.51 12.87
CA ARG A 79 6.64 2.27 12.15
C ARG A 79 6.06 2.57 10.77
N ILE A 80 6.65 1.99 9.73
CA ILE A 80 6.15 2.07 8.36
C ILE A 80 5.91 0.67 7.85
N LYS A 81 4.72 0.42 7.31
CA LYS A 81 4.39 -0.78 6.54
C LYS A 81 4.06 -0.34 5.13
N PHE A 82 4.66 -0.97 4.14
CA PHE A 82 4.45 -0.60 2.74
C PHE A 82 4.61 -1.77 1.80
N LYS A 83 4.10 -1.57 0.59
CA LYS A 83 4.25 -2.45 -0.56
C LYS A 83 4.63 -1.61 -1.77
N VAL A 84 5.55 -2.10 -2.60
CA VAL A 84 5.99 -1.42 -3.82
C VAL A 84 5.63 -2.27 -5.02
N LEU A 85 4.99 -1.65 -5.99
CA LEU A 85 4.60 -2.27 -7.26
C LEU A 85 5.30 -1.55 -8.41
N GLU A 86 5.67 -2.29 -9.43
CA GLU A 86 6.12 -1.70 -10.70
C GLU A 86 4.89 -1.36 -11.56
N THR A 87 4.92 -0.20 -12.18
CA THR A 87 3.89 0.25 -13.13
C THR A 87 4.58 0.67 -14.43
N PRO A 88 3.87 0.79 -15.55
CA PRO A 88 4.46 1.28 -16.80
C PRO A 88 5.17 2.63 -16.68
N ASN A 89 4.74 3.44 -15.70
CA ASN A 89 5.20 4.82 -15.49
C ASN A 89 6.11 4.98 -14.27
N GLY A 90 6.66 3.90 -13.69
CA GLY A 90 7.54 3.97 -12.54
C GLY A 90 7.16 3.01 -11.41
N LEU A 91 7.27 3.46 -10.17
CA LEU A 91 6.95 2.69 -8.97
C LEU A 91 5.70 3.26 -8.30
N LEU A 92 4.79 2.38 -7.90
CA LEU A 92 3.69 2.72 -7.01
C LEU A 92 3.98 2.21 -5.61
N ILE A 93 4.09 3.11 -4.64
CA ILE A 93 4.34 2.80 -3.25
C ILE A 93 3.04 3.02 -2.48
N GLN A 94 2.54 1.97 -1.86
CA GLN A 94 1.38 2.05 -0.97
C GLN A 94 1.82 1.70 0.43
N GLY A 95 1.36 2.44 1.40
CA GLY A 95 1.78 2.19 2.76
C GLY A 95 0.99 2.92 3.82
N TYR A 96 1.37 2.57 5.03
CA TYR A 96 0.93 3.20 6.26
C TYR A 96 2.17 3.53 7.09
N ALA A 97 2.22 4.73 7.63
CA ALA A 97 3.22 5.11 8.62
C ALA A 97 2.51 5.55 9.90
N PHE A 98 3.12 5.23 11.03
CA PHE A 98 2.64 5.59 12.35
C PHE A 98 3.78 6.18 13.17
N VAL A 99 3.48 7.20 13.97
CA VAL A 99 4.41 7.81 14.91
C VAL A 99 3.75 7.96 16.27
N GLY A 100 4.44 7.50 17.32
CA GLY A 100 3.97 7.58 18.70
C GLY A 100 4.08 6.26 19.47
N ILE A 101 3.38 6.21 20.61
CA ILE A 101 3.36 5.02 21.45
C ILE A 101 2.33 4.04 20.93
N HIS A 102 2.74 2.82 20.65
CA HIS A 102 1.88 1.78 20.11
C HIS A 102 2.24 0.39 20.62
N ASP A 103 1.28 -0.51 20.51
CA ASP A 103 1.47 -1.94 20.62
C ASP A 103 1.81 -2.48 19.22
N PRO A 104 3.04 -2.98 19.00
CA PRO A 104 3.46 -3.39 17.66
C PRO A 104 2.64 -4.55 17.12
N GLU A 105 2.27 -5.53 17.94
CA GLU A 105 1.49 -6.69 17.52
C GLU A 105 0.08 -6.28 17.11
N LYS A 106 -0.53 -5.41 17.91
CA LYS A 106 -1.86 -4.89 17.62
C LYS A 106 -1.87 -4.00 16.38
N LEU A 107 -0.87 -3.13 16.22
CA LEU A 107 -0.77 -2.26 15.04
C LEU A 107 -0.60 -3.06 13.74
N ASP A 108 0.21 -4.12 13.76
CA ASP A 108 0.40 -4.98 12.58
C ASP A 108 -0.87 -5.75 12.20
N GLN A 109 -1.68 -6.14 13.20
CA GLN A 109 -2.98 -6.77 12.97
C GLN A 109 -4.04 -5.75 12.50
N GLU A 110 -3.94 -4.50 12.94
CA GLU A 110 -4.89 -3.45 12.61
C GLU A 110 -4.69 -2.82 11.23
N VAL A 111 -3.48 -2.94 10.66
CA VAL A 111 -3.13 -2.33 9.38
C VAL A 111 -2.97 -3.39 8.30
N GLU A 112 -3.92 -3.45 7.41
CA GLU A 112 -3.89 -4.29 6.23
C GLU A 112 -3.81 -3.42 4.97
N ILE A 113 -2.74 -3.59 4.18
CA ILE A 113 -2.63 -2.97 2.86
C ILE A 113 -3.39 -3.86 1.90
N LEU A 114 -4.60 -3.46 1.58
CA LEU A 114 -5.47 -4.18 0.67
C LEU A 114 -4.91 -4.01 -0.74
N GLY A 115 -4.35 -5.10 -1.25
CA GLY A 115 -3.44 -5.09 -2.37
C GLY A 115 -4.02 -4.57 -3.68
N LEU A 116 -3.14 -3.98 -4.45
CA LEU A 116 -3.21 -3.95 -5.89
C LEU A 116 -2.79 -5.33 -6.38
N PHE A 117 -3.67 -6.06 -7.02
CA PHE A 117 -3.35 -7.36 -7.59
C PHE A 117 -3.15 -7.27 -9.09
N GLU A 118 -2.28 -8.17 -9.55
CA GLU A 118 -1.82 -8.47 -10.88
C GLU A 118 -2.66 -7.97 -12.06
N ASP A 119 -1.94 -7.49 -13.09
CA ASP A 119 -2.37 -7.17 -14.44
C ASP A 119 -3.34 -8.20 -15.05
N LYS A 120 -4.61 -8.07 -14.70
CA LYS A 120 -5.66 -8.54 -15.62
C LYS A 120 -6.48 -7.32 -16.01
N PRO A 121 -6.58 -7.01 -17.30
CA PRO A 121 -7.46 -5.96 -17.77
C PRO A 121 -8.85 -6.28 -17.24
N PHE A 122 -9.43 -5.31 -16.53
CA PHE A 122 -10.80 -5.40 -16.04
C PHE A 122 -11.69 -5.80 -17.21
N GLY A 123 -12.30 -6.97 -17.11
CA GLY A 123 -13.10 -7.57 -18.17
C GLY A 123 -14.20 -6.61 -18.64
N SER A 124 -14.29 -6.51 -19.94
CA SER A 124 -15.26 -5.76 -20.73
C SER A 124 -16.73 -6.14 -20.51
N ASP A 125 -17.04 -6.96 -19.50
CA ASP A 125 -18.37 -7.58 -19.34
C ASP A 125 -19.31 -6.87 -18.35
N GLN A 126 -18.91 -5.72 -17.77
CA GLN A 126 -19.86 -4.93 -17.02
C GLN A 126 -20.63 -4.01 -17.97
N LYS A 127 -21.89 -4.44 -18.25
CA LYS A 127 -22.92 -3.64 -18.91
C LYS A 127 -22.88 -2.19 -18.42
N ILE A 128 -22.84 -1.29 -19.41
CA ILE A 128 -23.16 0.14 -19.39
C ILE A 128 -23.71 0.59 -18.03
N ALA A 129 -22.78 0.98 -17.17
CA ALA A 129 -23.10 1.62 -15.93
C ALA A 129 -23.44 3.08 -16.22
N ASP A 130 -24.31 3.66 -15.42
CA ASP A 130 -24.64 5.09 -15.44
C ASP A 130 -23.41 5.98 -15.66
N ASP A 131 -23.52 7.03 -16.42
CA ASP A 131 -22.40 7.91 -16.84
C ASP A 131 -21.44 8.33 -15.71
N TRP A 132 -21.97 8.52 -14.49
CA TRP A 132 -21.17 8.94 -13.34
C TRP A 132 -20.11 7.91 -12.91
N MET A 133 -20.29 6.62 -13.22
CA MET A 133 -19.29 5.58 -12.91
C MET A 133 -18.04 5.69 -13.77
N ASN A 134 -18.17 6.21 -14.98
CA ASN A 134 -17.04 6.43 -15.87
C ASN A 134 -16.19 7.64 -15.43
N GLU A 135 -16.75 8.47 -14.55
CA GLU A 135 -16.10 9.68 -14.03
C GLU A 135 -15.31 9.41 -12.72
N ILE A 136 -15.51 8.23 -12.12
CA ILE A 136 -14.84 7.89 -10.86
C ILE A 136 -13.85 6.75 -11.01
N GLU A 137 -12.76 6.85 -10.30
CA GLU A 137 -11.71 5.85 -10.27
C GLU A 137 -11.34 5.48 -8.84
N LEU A 138 -11.37 4.19 -8.53
CA LEU A 138 -10.84 3.65 -7.29
C LEU A 138 -9.33 3.41 -7.48
N SER A 139 -8.50 4.09 -6.70
CA SER A 139 -7.04 4.04 -6.87
C SER A 139 -6.31 3.42 -5.70
N GLY A 140 -7.00 3.10 -4.61
CA GLY A 140 -6.42 2.43 -3.47
C GLY A 140 -7.44 2.06 -2.42
N THR A 141 -7.12 0.99 -1.69
CA THR A 141 -7.96 0.47 -0.63
C THR A 141 -7.11 0.07 0.57
N PHE A 142 -7.57 0.40 1.78
CA PHE A 142 -6.92 0.05 3.03
C PHE A 142 -7.97 -0.36 4.05
N ARG A 143 -7.56 -1.24 4.97
CA ARG A 143 -8.30 -1.48 6.21
C ARG A 143 -7.40 -1.10 7.39
N ILE A 144 -7.93 -0.27 8.29
CA ILE A 144 -7.21 0.18 9.49
C ILE A 144 -8.17 0.07 10.66
N ARG A 145 -7.79 -0.68 11.70
CA ARG A 145 -8.62 -0.89 12.91
C ARG A 145 -10.04 -1.34 12.59
N GLY A 146 -10.16 -2.27 11.62
CA GLY A 146 -11.45 -2.81 11.18
C GLY A 146 -12.28 -1.89 10.28
N LYS A 147 -11.85 -0.65 10.04
CA LYS A 147 -12.51 0.29 9.13
C LYS A 147 -11.89 0.24 7.75
N ALA A 148 -12.74 0.16 6.73
CA ALA A 148 -12.30 0.21 5.35
C ALA A 148 -12.20 1.66 4.85
N TYR A 149 -11.19 1.91 4.03
CA TYR A 149 -10.93 3.19 3.38
C TYR A 149 -10.71 2.98 1.89
N ALA A 150 -11.41 3.74 1.08
CA ALA A 150 -11.26 3.78 -0.37
C ALA A 150 -10.71 5.14 -0.81
N SER A 151 -9.71 5.13 -1.69
CA SER A 151 -9.22 6.33 -2.35
C SER A 151 -9.91 6.49 -3.69
N LEU A 152 -10.69 7.55 -3.87
CA LEU A 152 -11.40 7.86 -5.11
C LEU A 152 -10.81 9.07 -5.81
N SER A 153 -10.74 8.98 -7.15
CA SER A 153 -10.58 10.08 -8.07
C SER A 153 -11.92 10.37 -8.72
N THR A 154 -12.31 11.62 -8.76
CA THR A 154 -13.57 12.08 -9.36
C THR A 154 -13.35 13.43 -10.04
N PRO A 155 -14.30 13.92 -10.87
CA PRO A 155 -14.22 15.27 -11.44
C PRO A 155 -14.10 16.37 -10.38
N GLU A 156 -14.68 16.16 -9.20
CA GLU A 156 -14.64 17.10 -8.08
C GLU A 156 -13.30 17.07 -7.31
N GLY A 157 -12.44 16.08 -7.61
CA GLY A 157 -11.14 15.93 -6.98
C GLY A 157 -10.88 14.55 -6.41
N ASN A 158 -9.77 14.45 -5.68
CA ASN A 158 -9.31 13.21 -5.07
C ASN A 158 -9.58 13.23 -3.57
N PHE A 159 -10.18 12.18 -3.06
CA PHE A 159 -10.48 12.07 -1.62
C PHE A 159 -10.51 10.63 -1.11
N TRP A 160 -10.44 10.51 0.21
CA TRP A 160 -10.59 9.27 0.91
C TRP A 160 -11.99 9.13 1.48
N LEU A 161 -12.61 7.98 1.21
CA LEU A 161 -13.87 7.57 1.84
C LEU A 161 -13.60 6.54 2.92
N GLU A 162 -14.11 6.78 4.11
CA GLU A 162 -14.26 5.78 5.17
C GLU A 162 -15.60 5.07 4.97
N GLU A 163 -15.65 3.77 5.18
CA GLU A 163 -16.87 2.98 5.12
C GLU A 163 -17.99 3.59 5.98
N GLY A 164 -19.16 3.73 5.38
CA GLY A 164 -20.32 4.36 5.99
C GLY A 164 -20.31 5.90 5.98
N LYS A 165 -19.23 6.57 5.58
CA LYS A 165 -19.12 8.04 5.57
C LYS A 165 -19.32 8.64 4.18
N PHE A 166 -19.76 9.91 4.17
CA PHE A 166 -19.87 10.72 2.98
C PHE A 166 -18.65 11.63 2.81
N ALA A 167 -18.19 11.78 1.57
CA ALA A 167 -17.27 12.84 1.17
C ALA A 167 -17.58 13.24 -0.29
N SER A 168 -17.65 14.52 -0.59
CA SER A 168 -17.88 15.07 -1.94
C SER A 168 -19.08 14.44 -2.66
N GLY A 169 -20.19 14.19 -1.96
CA GLY A 169 -21.39 13.59 -2.54
C GLY A 169 -21.36 12.07 -2.76
N TYR A 170 -20.26 11.42 -2.39
CA TYR A 170 -20.09 9.97 -2.48
C TYR A 170 -20.08 9.32 -1.11
N LYS A 171 -20.55 8.08 -1.02
CA LYS A 171 -20.52 7.24 0.18
C LYS A 171 -19.96 5.88 -0.16
N LEU A 172 -19.00 5.42 0.62
CA LEU A 172 -18.54 4.03 0.60
C LEU A 172 -19.52 3.17 1.40
N LEU A 173 -20.17 2.22 0.76
CA LEU A 173 -21.12 1.33 1.40
C LEU A 173 -20.46 0.03 1.85
N GLU A 174 -19.63 -0.56 0.99
CA GLU A 174 -19.06 -1.87 1.17
C GLU A 174 -17.77 -2.01 0.34
N MET A 175 -16.87 -2.89 0.78
CA MET A 175 -15.68 -3.28 0.02
C MET A 175 -15.65 -4.79 -0.17
N ASP A 176 -15.54 -5.24 -1.41
CA ASP A 176 -15.30 -6.64 -1.74
C ASP A 176 -13.80 -6.86 -1.96
N LEU A 177 -13.20 -7.55 -1.01
CA LEU A 177 -11.76 -7.85 -0.98
C LEU A 177 -11.49 -9.33 -1.31
N SER A 178 -12.55 -10.12 -1.54
CA SER A 178 -12.45 -11.55 -1.81
C SER A 178 -12.04 -11.86 -3.24
N LYS A 179 -12.16 -10.90 -4.14
CA LYS A 179 -11.81 -11.01 -5.55
C LYS A 179 -10.33 -10.69 -5.78
N SER A 180 -9.79 -11.19 -6.87
CA SER A 180 -8.43 -10.86 -7.34
C SER A 180 -8.19 -9.36 -7.56
N GLN A 181 -9.26 -8.59 -7.78
CA GLN A 181 -9.26 -7.13 -7.81
C GLN A 181 -10.23 -6.60 -6.75
N PRO A 182 -9.74 -5.85 -5.76
CA PRO A 182 -10.58 -5.16 -4.81
C PRO A 182 -11.58 -4.24 -5.52
N SER A 183 -12.80 -4.24 -5.03
CA SER A 183 -13.84 -3.33 -5.52
C SER A 183 -14.58 -2.68 -4.35
N ALA A 184 -15.12 -1.50 -4.60
CA ALA A 184 -15.87 -0.74 -3.62
C ALA A 184 -17.28 -0.45 -4.14
N LEU A 185 -18.29 -0.70 -3.30
CA LEU A 185 -19.65 -0.29 -3.58
C LEU A 185 -19.82 1.18 -3.18
N ILE A 186 -19.90 2.04 -4.18
CA ILE A 186 -20.00 3.48 -4.01
C ILE A 186 -21.44 3.92 -4.29
N GLN A 187 -21.95 4.83 -3.47
CA GLN A 187 -23.24 5.48 -3.65
C GLN A 187 -23.04 6.96 -4.00
N LYS A 188 -23.71 7.46 -5.05
CA LYS A 188 -23.85 8.88 -5.39
C LYS A 188 -25.35 9.21 -5.49
N GLY A 189 -25.86 10.00 -4.55
CA GLY A 189 -27.31 10.21 -4.43
C GLY A 189 -28.06 8.89 -4.13
N GLU A 190 -29.03 8.55 -4.98
CA GLU A 190 -29.79 7.28 -4.86
C GLU A 190 -29.15 6.12 -5.64
N LYS A 191 -28.18 6.40 -6.49
CA LYS A 191 -27.52 5.42 -7.34
C LYS A 191 -26.39 4.72 -6.61
N LYS A 192 -26.20 3.42 -6.89
CA LYS A 192 -25.15 2.59 -6.30
C LYS A 192 -24.44 1.81 -7.41
N ALA A 193 -23.12 1.70 -7.28
CA ALA A 193 -22.34 0.95 -8.25
C ALA A 193 -21.06 0.37 -7.64
N TRP A 194 -20.64 -0.79 -8.13
CA TRP A 194 -19.35 -1.36 -7.83
C TRP A 194 -18.27 -0.74 -8.71
N VAL A 195 -17.26 -0.18 -8.09
CA VAL A 195 -16.10 0.43 -8.75
C VAL A 195 -14.89 -0.45 -8.45
N GLY A 196 -14.29 -1.01 -9.49
CA GLY A 196 -13.07 -1.80 -9.38
C GLY A 196 -11.83 -0.92 -9.23
N LEU A 197 -10.80 -1.45 -8.57
CA LEU A 197 -9.51 -0.80 -8.46
C LEU A 197 -8.89 -0.69 -9.86
N ARG A 198 -8.59 0.53 -10.31
CA ARG A 198 -7.87 0.78 -11.56
C ARG A 198 -6.44 1.20 -11.26
N LEU A 199 -5.50 0.55 -11.91
CA LEU A 199 -4.14 1.04 -12.07
C LEU A 199 -4.15 1.96 -13.31
N GLY A 200 -4.53 3.22 -13.09
CA GLY A 200 -4.59 4.19 -14.19
C GLY A 200 -3.19 4.60 -14.67
N ASP A 201 -3.07 4.89 -15.97
CA ASP A 201 -1.82 5.37 -16.61
C ASP A 201 -1.38 6.78 -16.18
N SER A 202 -2.13 7.44 -15.32
CA SER A 202 -1.84 8.83 -14.94
C SER A 202 -1.14 8.92 -13.59
N SER A 203 0.18 9.12 -13.62
CA SER A 203 1.02 9.33 -12.43
C SER A 203 0.54 10.46 -11.50
N ASN A 204 -0.16 11.45 -12.02
CA ASN A 204 -0.69 12.58 -11.25
C ASN A 204 -1.90 12.24 -10.36
N GLN A 205 -2.63 11.15 -10.64
CA GLN A 205 -3.81 10.76 -9.86
C GLN A 205 -3.45 9.85 -8.66
N MET A 206 -2.25 9.29 -8.64
CA MET A 206 -1.82 8.31 -7.64
C MET A 206 -1.07 8.89 -6.43
N ASN A 207 -1.01 10.22 -6.31
CA ASN A 207 -0.32 10.87 -5.19
C ASN A 207 -1.32 11.28 -4.10
N ARG A 208 -1.57 10.39 -3.13
CA ARG A 208 -2.58 10.59 -2.10
C ARG A 208 -2.05 10.29 -0.73
N THR A 209 -2.46 11.12 0.21
CA THR A 209 -2.07 10.98 1.61
C THR A 209 -3.27 11.36 2.48
N LYS A 210 -3.53 10.54 3.50
CA LYS A 210 -4.52 10.86 4.55
C LYS A 210 -3.88 10.67 5.91
N SER A 211 -3.79 11.74 6.67
CA SER A 211 -3.31 11.72 8.05
C SER A 211 -4.45 11.48 9.03
N PHE A 212 -4.13 10.86 10.15
CA PHE A 212 -5.02 10.57 11.26
C PHE A 212 -4.53 11.29 12.51
N LYS A 213 -5.45 11.70 13.37
CA LYS A 213 -5.15 12.45 14.59
C LYS A 213 -4.32 11.67 15.62
N ASP A 214 -4.23 10.35 15.47
CA ASP A 214 -3.49 9.46 16.36
C ASP A 214 -2.04 9.21 15.92
N GLY A 215 -1.53 9.99 14.98
CA GLY A 215 -0.16 9.87 14.48
C GLY A 215 0.02 8.96 13.27
N GLY A 216 -1.08 8.42 12.73
CA GLY A 216 -1.05 7.58 11.54
C GLY A 216 -1.20 8.36 10.24
N VAL A 217 -0.61 7.84 9.15
CA VAL A 217 -0.81 8.33 7.78
C VAL A 217 -0.85 7.17 6.82
N ILE A 218 -1.90 7.10 5.99
CA ILE A 218 -1.92 6.23 4.82
C ILE A 218 -1.51 7.02 3.58
N PHE A 219 -0.81 6.36 2.67
CA PHE A 219 -0.32 7.00 1.47
C PHE A 219 -0.28 6.06 0.27
N ILE A 220 -0.48 6.66 -0.89
CA ILE A 220 -0.23 6.09 -2.20
C ILE A 220 0.63 7.10 -2.95
N LYS A 221 1.79 6.66 -3.44
CA LYS A 221 2.74 7.52 -4.16
C LYS A 221 3.23 6.82 -5.41
N ALA A 222 2.97 7.45 -6.57
CA ALA A 222 3.63 7.10 -7.81
C ALA A 222 4.91 7.94 -7.93
N VAL A 223 6.04 7.28 -8.11
CA VAL A 223 7.36 7.92 -8.15
C VAL A 223 8.23 7.30 -9.23
N GLN A 224 9.16 8.06 -9.78
CA GLN A 224 10.22 7.49 -10.59
C GLN A 224 11.26 6.79 -9.68
N PRO A 225 11.93 5.72 -10.15
CA PRO A 225 13.04 5.16 -9.42
C PRO A 225 14.11 6.22 -9.13
N GLY A 226 14.48 6.38 -7.85
CA GLY A 226 15.40 7.41 -7.38
C GLY A 226 14.75 8.75 -7.02
N GLU A 227 13.48 8.94 -7.31
CA GLU A 227 12.75 10.15 -6.92
C GLU A 227 12.48 10.18 -5.42
N LYS A 228 12.66 11.38 -4.83
CA LYS A 228 12.37 11.63 -3.41
C LYS A 228 10.95 12.17 -3.26
N PHE A 229 10.22 11.64 -2.28
CA PHE A 229 8.94 12.20 -1.84
C PHE A 229 8.90 12.35 -0.32
N SER A 230 8.00 13.21 0.15
CA SER A 230 7.86 13.52 1.57
C SER A 230 6.41 13.32 2.02
N LEU A 231 6.25 12.81 3.23
CA LEU A 231 4.97 12.60 3.89
C LEU A 231 4.94 13.42 5.19
N PRO A 232 4.04 14.40 5.31
CA PRO A 232 3.83 15.09 6.57
C PRO A 232 3.12 14.18 7.56
N MET A 233 3.64 14.11 8.77
CA MET A 233 3.09 13.37 9.90
C MET A 233 2.95 14.29 11.10
N GLU A 234 2.08 13.93 12.03
CA GLU A 234 1.89 14.66 13.28
C GLU A 234 1.82 13.65 14.41
N LYS A 235 2.65 13.85 15.44
CA LYS A 235 2.59 13.03 16.65
C LYS A 235 1.30 13.31 17.41
N PRO A 236 0.84 12.41 18.29
CA PRO A 236 -0.36 12.64 19.11
C PRO A 236 -0.31 13.91 19.99
N ASN A 237 0.90 14.40 20.31
CA ASN A 237 1.11 15.63 21.06
C ASN A 237 1.11 16.91 20.19
N GLY A 238 0.85 16.79 18.86
CA GLY A 238 0.82 17.90 17.92
C GLY A 238 2.18 18.28 17.30
N GLU A 239 3.26 17.61 17.67
CA GLU A 239 4.57 17.82 17.05
C GLU A 239 4.59 17.35 15.60
N LYS A 240 5.18 18.15 14.72
CA LYS A 240 5.26 17.86 13.29
C LYS A 240 6.51 17.05 12.96
N LEU A 241 6.31 16.01 12.17
CA LEU A 241 7.34 15.14 11.64
C LEU A 241 7.21 15.05 10.12
N THR A 242 8.33 14.95 9.42
CA THR A 242 8.36 14.65 7.99
C THR A 242 9.06 13.32 7.76
N LEU A 243 8.40 12.42 7.05
CA LEU A 243 9.01 11.20 6.54
C LEU A 243 9.41 11.42 5.08
N GLU A 244 10.71 11.46 4.79
CA GLU A 244 11.23 11.45 3.43
C GLU A 244 11.55 10.03 2.99
N MET A 245 11.21 9.68 1.75
CA MET A 245 11.47 8.37 1.18
C MET A 245 12.02 8.47 -0.23
N VAL A 246 12.89 7.52 -0.59
CA VAL A 246 13.40 7.32 -1.95
C VAL A 246 13.36 5.84 -2.26
N ALA A 247 12.76 5.47 -3.39
CA ALA A 247 12.71 4.10 -3.88
C ALA A 247 13.63 3.93 -5.08
N SER A 248 14.49 2.92 -5.07
CA SER A 248 15.40 2.60 -6.17
C SER A 248 15.26 1.13 -6.57
N LEU A 249 15.17 0.86 -7.87
CA LEU A 249 15.25 -0.50 -8.39
C LEU A 249 16.70 -1.00 -8.39
N ASN A 250 16.88 -2.26 -8.08
CA ASN A 250 18.19 -2.96 -8.12
C ASN A 250 18.19 -4.00 -9.23
#